data_51163042602b53d1fab8ad82329424d2
#
_entry.id   51163042602b53d1fab8ad82329424d2
#
_cell.length_a   1.000
_cell.length_b   1.000
_cell.length_c   1.000
_cell.angle_alpha   90.00
_cell.angle_beta   90.00
_cell.angle_gamma   90.00
#
_symmetry.space_group_name_H-M   'P 1'
#
loop_
_entity.id
_entity.type
_entity.pdbx_description
1 polymer ?
#
loop_
_entity_poly.entity_id
_entity_poly.type
_entity_poly.pdbx_seq_one_letter_code
_entity_poly.pdbx_strand_id
1 'polypeptide(L)'
;MTKQALFFIAALLFSYANAQVQTISKSDYEKADFTNLTTLQNDLKNVRIVGLGESSHFMGETYVSKIKMVKYLHQHCGFDVIAIESPLYDLKKYYNETIKTNQVKTPWHFTEISSVWITDDMYELFDYILETQKTDRPLIYTGFDEKLFYRSDYKLNDDYNEFLEKLNVDTGSNIKTDSLFKKALDFTADYCYYFAKVPPKDTLVLHNTFSEVKKALNKLETKNGYYYFWERMSENIKSLYRFNYKNLSTNRDEQMAKNVSYLANHEFPDKKIILWAASLHLMDNITNIETYKKNPKNSTMGYFLRKEFKDQYYVIGFVPATGTTGFKGYLGLGKLKAKAKKGSIERHILDNYNPDYAFISLRNELSQKEITKNNIKKSNLLGLTPYKMDMLSVVDAFFYLKEEHLVSFEKRKAYFKKEREALGKTTVTSSK
;
A
#
# COMPACT_ATOMS: atom_id res chain seq x y z
N MET A 1 6.75 -52.33 1.87
CA MET A 1 6.76 -51.23 2.85
C MET A 1 5.84 -51.61 3.99
N THR A 2 6.35 -51.66 5.21
CA THR A 2 5.56 -52.01 6.39
C THR A 2 4.58 -50.86 6.76
N LYS A 3 3.42 -51.22 7.34
CA LYS A 3 2.42 -50.22 7.82
C LYS A 3 3.05 -49.13 8.73
N GLN A 4 4.12 -49.47 9.45
CA GLN A 4 4.90 -48.56 10.28
C GLN A 4 5.69 -47.52 9.44
N ALA A 5 6.24 -47.90 8.28
CA ALA A 5 6.94 -46.97 7.39
C ALA A 5 5.98 -45.96 6.75
N LEU A 6 4.77 -46.40 6.39
CA LEU A 6 3.71 -45.51 5.89
C LEU A 6 3.21 -44.54 6.97
N PHE A 7 3.11 -45.00 8.22
CA PHE A 7 2.72 -44.14 9.34
C PHE A 7 3.79 -43.10 9.67
N PHE A 8 5.09 -43.48 9.58
CA PHE A 8 6.21 -42.52 9.76
C PHE A 8 6.30 -41.50 8.63
N ILE A 9 6.07 -41.92 7.38
CA ILE A 9 6.05 -40.99 6.23
C ILE A 9 4.83 -40.07 6.31
N ALA A 10 3.66 -40.59 6.68
CA ALA A 10 2.47 -39.75 6.91
C ALA A 10 2.66 -38.80 8.07
N ALA A 11 3.27 -39.20 9.20
CA ALA A 11 3.58 -38.33 10.32
C ALA A 11 4.63 -37.29 9.99
N LEU A 12 5.63 -37.60 9.16
CA LEU A 12 6.60 -36.65 8.63
C LEU A 12 5.95 -35.66 7.66
N LEU A 13 5.06 -36.10 6.77
CA LEU A 13 4.34 -35.24 5.85
C LEU A 13 3.35 -34.33 6.61
N PHE A 14 2.70 -34.83 7.68
CA PHE A 14 1.85 -34.01 8.56
C PHE A 14 2.65 -33.01 9.40
N SER A 15 3.88 -33.34 9.80
CA SER A 15 4.73 -32.39 10.54
C SER A 15 5.29 -31.26 9.65
N TYR A 16 5.53 -31.52 8.36
CA TYR A 16 5.90 -30.47 7.41
C TYR A 16 4.74 -29.54 7.07
N ALA A 17 3.49 -30.05 7.07
CA ALA A 17 2.31 -29.25 6.77
C ALA A 17 1.94 -28.22 7.88
N ASN A 18 2.51 -28.35 9.08
CA ASN A 18 2.23 -27.52 10.25
C ASN A 18 3.49 -26.82 10.80
N ALA A 19 4.51 -26.58 9.97
CA ALA A 19 5.70 -25.89 10.42
C ALA A 19 5.36 -24.46 10.88
N GLN A 20 5.79 -24.11 12.09
CA GLN A 20 5.59 -22.80 12.73
C GLN A 20 6.23 -21.68 11.88
N VAL A 21 7.45 -21.93 11.38
CA VAL A 21 8.19 -21.09 10.44
C VAL A 21 8.31 -21.87 9.13
N GLN A 22 7.64 -21.41 8.10
CA GLN A 22 7.71 -22.00 6.77
C GLN A 22 8.84 -21.35 5.99
N THR A 23 9.94 -22.08 5.81
CA THR A 23 11.08 -21.61 5.01
C THR A 23 10.73 -21.68 3.53
N ILE A 24 11.20 -20.69 2.77
CA ILE A 24 10.97 -20.59 1.33
C ILE A 24 12.29 -20.92 0.62
N SER A 25 12.27 -21.89 -0.29
CA SER A 25 13.45 -22.21 -1.08
C SER A 25 13.80 -21.06 -2.02
N LYS A 26 15.09 -20.91 -2.35
CA LYS A 26 15.52 -19.91 -3.32
C LYS A 26 14.83 -20.09 -4.67
N SER A 27 14.65 -21.33 -5.12
CA SER A 27 13.94 -21.63 -6.36
C SER A 27 12.48 -21.19 -6.35
N ASP A 28 11.75 -21.44 -5.25
CA ASP A 28 10.35 -21.04 -5.11
C ASP A 28 10.23 -19.53 -5.02
N TYR A 29 11.15 -18.89 -4.27
CA TYR A 29 11.22 -17.44 -4.19
C TYR A 29 11.46 -16.79 -5.56
N GLU A 30 12.44 -17.28 -6.34
CA GLU A 30 12.75 -16.76 -7.66
C GLU A 30 11.55 -16.84 -8.62
N LYS A 31 10.78 -17.92 -8.55
CA LYS A 31 9.58 -18.16 -9.37
C LYS A 31 8.32 -17.46 -8.84
N ALA A 32 8.38 -16.80 -7.69
CA ALA A 32 7.21 -16.31 -6.96
C ALA A 32 6.18 -17.41 -6.66
N ASP A 33 6.65 -18.65 -6.45
CA ASP A 33 5.82 -19.80 -6.13
C ASP A 33 5.76 -20.01 -4.61
N PHE A 34 4.65 -19.61 -4.02
CA PHE A 34 4.38 -19.79 -2.59
C PHE A 34 3.29 -20.82 -2.32
N THR A 35 3.06 -21.73 -3.27
CA THR A 35 2.05 -22.79 -3.13
C THR A 35 2.35 -23.76 -1.99
N ASN A 36 3.62 -23.87 -1.57
CA ASN A 36 4.04 -24.65 -0.43
C ASN A 36 3.74 -23.98 0.93
N LEU A 37 3.35 -22.70 0.95
CA LEU A 37 2.95 -22.00 2.17
C LEU A 37 1.49 -22.33 2.54
N THR A 38 1.27 -23.53 3.05
CA THR A 38 -0.08 -24.04 3.36
C THR A 38 -0.84 -23.19 4.39
N THR A 39 -0.12 -22.58 5.35
CA THR A 39 -0.73 -21.67 6.32
C THR A 39 -1.23 -20.39 5.64
N LEU A 40 -0.47 -19.80 4.72
CA LEU A 40 -0.89 -18.63 3.94
C LEU A 40 -2.14 -18.93 3.12
N GLN A 41 -2.17 -20.07 2.41
CA GLN A 41 -3.34 -20.46 1.63
C GLN A 41 -4.61 -20.60 2.49
N ASN A 42 -4.46 -21.24 3.66
CA ASN A 42 -5.57 -21.41 4.59
C ASN A 42 -6.07 -20.07 5.15
N ASP A 43 -5.16 -19.19 5.54
CA ASP A 43 -5.48 -17.87 6.06
C ASP A 43 -6.23 -17.01 5.04
N LEU A 44 -5.87 -17.12 3.74
CA LEU A 44 -6.41 -16.28 2.68
C LEU A 44 -7.76 -16.76 2.10
N LYS A 45 -8.30 -17.92 2.52
CA LYS A 45 -9.55 -18.46 1.95
C LYS A 45 -10.70 -17.46 1.94
N ASN A 46 -10.90 -16.76 3.05
CA ASN A 46 -11.99 -15.80 3.23
C ASN A 46 -11.51 -14.34 3.23
N VAL A 47 -10.24 -14.11 2.92
CA VAL A 47 -9.66 -12.77 2.90
C VAL A 47 -10.04 -12.07 1.61
N ARG A 48 -10.50 -10.83 1.75
CA ARG A 48 -10.86 -9.95 0.67
C ARG A 48 -9.83 -8.85 0.44
N ILE A 49 -9.17 -8.41 1.50
CA ILE A 49 -8.17 -7.34 1.47
C ILE A 49 -6.90 -7.85 2.14
N VAL A 50 -5.78 -7.87 1.42
CA VAL A 50 -4.47 -8.20 1.96
C VAL A 50 -3.54 -6.99 1.93
N GLY A 51 -2.97 -6.63 3.08
CA GLY A 51 -1.98 -5.56 3.20
C GLY A 51 -0.55 -6.11 3.17
N LEU A 52 0.30 -5.58 2.30
CA LEU A 52 1.72 -5.87 2.21
C LEU A 52 2.52 -4.69 2.75
N GLY A 53 3.07 -4.83 3.98
CA GLY A 53 3.67 -3.74 4.74
C GLY A 53 5.19 -3.76 4.74
N GLU A 54 5.85 -2.72 4.20
CA GLU A 54 7.28 -2.50 4.41
C GLU A 54 7.56 -1.80 5.74
N SER A 55 8.69 -2.17 6.38
CA SER A 55 9.14 -1.56 7.64
C SER A 55 9.60 -0.10 7.49
N SER A 56 10.06 0.26 6.30
CA SER A 56 10.47 1.62 5.90
C SER A 56 10.43 1.72 4.38
N HIS A 57 10.37 2.93 3.84
CA HIS A 57 10.58 3.14 2.41
C HIS A 57 12.03 2.91 1.98
N PHE A 58 12.25 2.75 0.67
CA PHE A 58 13.55 2.54 0.03
C PHE A 58 14.27 1.23 0.44
N MET A 59 13.49 0.17 0.59
CA MET A 59 13.94 -1.19 0.92
C MET A 59 13.84 -2.08 -0.33
N GLY A 60 14.98 -2.31 -1.00
CA GLY A 60 15.01 -2.96 -2.31
C GLY A 60 14.56 -4.42 -2.26
N GLU A 61 15.14 -5.26 -1.37
CA GLU A 61 14.76 -6.66 -1.25
C GLU A 61 13.30 -6.81 -0.75
N THR A 62 12.87 -5.93 0.15
CA THR A 62 11.46 -5.89 0.57
C THR A 62 10.54 -5.59 -0.61
N TYR A 63 10.89 -4.65 -1.49
CA TYR A 63 10.07 -4.34 -2.69
C TYR A 63 10.02 -5.54 -3.62
N VAL A 64 11.16 -6.17 -3.91
CA VAL A 64 11.20 -7.41 -4.74
C VAL A 64 10.33 -8.51 -4.12
N SER A 65 10.44 -8.75 -2.81
CA SER A 65 9.64 -9.77 -2.11
C SER A 65 8.13 -9.47 -2.15
N LYS A 66 7.74 -8.21 -1.98
CA LYS A 66 6.34 -7.78 -2.12
C LYS A 66 5.83 -8.00 -3.54
N ILE A 67 6.64 -7.72 -4.56
CA ILE A 67 6.27 -7.97 -5.97
C ILE A 67 6.02 -9.45 -6.22
N LYS A 68 6.88 -10.32 -5.71
CA LYS A 68 6.69 -11.78 -5.80
C LYS A 68 5.40 -12.22 -5.11
N MET A 69 5.10 -11.65 -3.94
CA MET A 69 3.84 -11.90 -3.24
C MET A 69 2.63 -11.38 -4.04
N VAL A 70 2.71 -10.20 -4.67
CA VAL A 70 1.66 -9.69 -5.57
C VAL A 70 1.40 -10.65 -6.72
N LYS A 71 2.45 -11.13 -7.39
CA LYS A 71 2.32 -12.11 -8.48
C LYS A 71 1.62 -13.38 -7.99
N TYR A 72 2.04 -13.95 -6.87
CA TYR A 72 1.43 -15.12 -6.28
C TYR A 72 -0.05 -14.89 -5.92
N LEU A 73 -0.36 -13.80 -5.25
CA LEU A 73 -1.73 -13.45 -4.85
C LEU A 73 -2.64 -13.29 -6.07
N HIS A 74 -2.15 -12.64 -7.13
CA HIS A 74 -2.88 -12.48 -8.37
C HIS A 74 -3.05 -13.82 -9.08
N GLN A 75 -1.99 -14.58 -9.30
CA GLN A 75 -2.04 -15.81 -10.09
C GLN A 75 -2.81 -16.95 -9.39
N HIS A 76 -2.68 -17.08 -8.07
CA HIS A 76 -3.13 -18.27 -7.34
C HIS A 76 -4.24 -18.02 -6.31
N CYS A 77 -4.43 -16.75 -5.86
CA CYS A 77 -5.35 -16.45 -4.75
C CYS A 77 -6.53 -15.55 -5.15
N GLY A 78 -6.64 -15.15 -6.43
CA GLY A 78 -7.77 -14.39 -6.96
C GLY A 78 -7.78 -12.91 -6.60
N PHE A 79 -6.63 -12.31 -6.31
CA PHE A 79 -6.51 -10.87 -6.07
C PHE A 79 -6.27 -10.14 -7.39
N ASP A 80 -7.26 -9.37 -7.85
CA ASP A 80 -7.23 -8.72 -9.17
C ASP A 80 -6.99 -7.21 -9.11
N VAL A 81 -6.86 -6.64 -7.91
CA VAL A 81 -6.64 -5.20 -7.71
C VAL A 81 -5.40 -5.00 -6.85
N ILE A 82 -4.49 -4.15 -7.29
CA ILE A 82 -3.41 -3.59 -6.46
C ILE A 82 -3.68 -2.11 -6.22
N ALA A 83 -3.87 -1.74 -4.97
CA ALA A 83 -4.01 -0.37 -4.53
C ALA A 83 -2.76 0.04 -3.75
N ILE A 84 -2.11 1.13 -4.19
CA ILE A 84 -0.84 1.61 -3.64
C ILE A 84 -1.10 2.85 -2.79
N GLU A 85 -0.27 3.10 -1.76
CA GLU A 85 -0.28 4.33 -0.94
C GLU A 85 0.13 5.56 -1.77
N SER A 86 -0.71 5.86 -2.74
CA SER A 86 -0.57 6.96 -3.70
C SER A 86 -1.95 7.52 -4.02
N PRO A 87 -2.07 8.71 -4.61
CA PRO A 87 -3.34 9.39 -4.78
C PRO A 87 -4.40 8.57 -5.51
N LEU A 88 -5.59 8.47 -4.90
CA LEU A 88 -6.73 7.76 -5.48
C LEU A 88 -7.16 8.33 -6.83
N TYR A 89 -7.27 9.66 -6.94
CA TYR A 89 -7.72 10.33 -8.16
C TYR A 89 -6.72 10.11 -9.30
N ASP A 90 -5.46 10.46 -9.06
CA ASP A 90 -4.41 10.45 -10.09
C ASP A 90 -4.16 9.04 -10.61
N LEU A 91 -4.07 8.03 -9.73
CA LEU A 91 -3.83 6.65 -10.15
C LEU A 91 -5.04 6.05 -10.89
N LYS A 92 -6.26 6.37 -10.46
CA LYS A 92 -7.47 5.92 -11.17
C LYS A 92 -7.52 6.47 -12.60
N LYS A 93 -7.24 7.77 -12.77
CA LYS A 93 -7.16 8.41 -14.08
C LYS A 93 -6.05 7.78 -14.91
N TYR A 94 -4.84 7.67 -14.36
CA TYR A 94 -3.68 7.09 -15.03
C TYR A 94 -3.94 5.66 -15.51
N TYR A 95 -4.54 4.81 -14.66
CA TYR A 95 -4.90 3.46 -15.07
C TYR A 95 -5.89 3.45 -16.25
N ASN A 96 -6.98 4.18 -16.13
CA ASN A 96 -8.04 4.15 -17.13
C ASN A 96 -7.66 4.80 -18.47
N GLU A 97 -6.93 5.91 -18.43
CA GLU A 97 -6.64 6.73 -19.60
C GLU A 97 -5.30 6.35 -20.26
N THR A 98 -4.38 5.73 -19.53
CA THR A 98 -3.01 5.52 -20.00
C THR A 98 -2.60 4.05 -20.00
N ILE A 99 -2.77 3.32 -18.90
CA ILE A 99 -2.35 1.90 -18.81
C ILE A 99 -3.30 1.02 -19.60
N LYS A 100 -4.59 1.09 -19.28
CA LYS A 100 -5.65 0.27 -19.91
C LYS A 100 -5.77 0.54 -21.41
N THR A 101 -5.43 1.73 -21.88
CA THR A 101 -5.43 2.12 -23.30
C THR A 101 -4.12 1.83 -24.02
N ASN A 102 -3.18 1.15 -23.35
CA ASN A 102 -1.87 0.77 -23.90
C ASN A 102 -1.01 1.97 -24.36
N GLN A 103 -1.12 3.12 -23.70
CA GLN A 103 -0.29 4.28 -24.01
C GLN A 103 1.08 4.22 -23.32
N VAL A 104 1.20 3.49 -22.18
CA VAL A 104 2.48 3.23 -21.53
C VAL A 104 3.25 2.17 -22.31
N LYS A 105 4.43 2.53 -22.83
CA LYS A 105 5.26 1.65 -23.65
C LYS A 105 6.32 0.89 -22.85
N THR A 106 6.65 1.35 -21.65
CA THR A 106 7.70 0.77 -20.81
C THR A 106 7.43 1.04 -19.34
N PRO A 107 7.78 0.11 -18.45
CA PRO A 107 7.67 0.28 -17.00
C PRO A 107 8.33 1.56 -16.46
N TRP A 108 9.35 2.09 -17.14
CA TRP A 108 10.00 3.34 -16.72
C TRP A 108 9.12 4.60 -16.81
N HIS A 109 8.02 4.54 -17.55
CA HIS A 109 7.06 5.63 -17.70
C HIS A 109 5.94 5.64 -16.66
N PHE A 110 6.01 4.77 -15.64
CA PHE A 110 5.10 4.89 -14.49
C PHE A 110 5.48 6.13 -13.67
N THR A 111 4.64 7.16 -13.73
CA THR A 111 4.90 8.48 -13.13
C THR A 111 3.91 8.88 -12.05
N GLU A 112 2.66 8.44 -12.15
CA GLU A 112 1.58 8.79 -11.22
C GLU A 112 1.60 7.89 -9.98
N ILE A 113 2.75 7.86 -9.29
CA ILE A 113 2.99 7.11 -8.07
C ILE A 113 3.89 7.92 -7.14
N SER A 114 3.75 7.75 -5.85
CA SER A 114 4.62 8.39 -4.87
C SER A 114 6.10 8.09 -5.16
N SER A 115 6.94 9.12 -5.13
CA SER A 115 8.35 9.05 -5.54
C SER A 115 9.18 8.01 -4.80
N VAL A 116 8.75 7.60 -3.61
CA VAL A 116 9.42 6.55 -2.81
C VAL A 116 9.43 5.18 -3.49
N TRP A 117 8.51 4.94 -4.43
CA TRP A 117 8.43 3.70 -5.22
C TRP A 117 8.87 3.86 -6.68
N ILE A 118 9.41 5.01 -7.08
CA ILE A 118 9.97 5.19 -8.42
C ILE A 118 11.44 4.73 -8.42
N THR A 119 11.66 3.43 -8.30
CA THR A 119 13.00 2.80 -8.20
C THR A 119 13.18 1.69 -9.23
N ASP A 120 14.42 1.25 -9.45
CA ASP A 120 14.72 0.12 -10.34
C ASP A 120 14.09 -1.18 -9.84
N ASP A 121 13.96 -1.33 -8.50
CA ASP A 121 13.40 -2.52 -7.86
C ASP A 121 11.89 -2.67 -8.12
N MET A 122 11.20 -1.57 -8.45
CA MET A 122 9.77 -1.59 -8.79
C MET A 122 9.49 -1.92 -10.26
N TYR A 123 10.52 -1.98 -11.11
CA TYR A 123 10.36 -2.25 -12.54
C TYR A 123 9.52 -3.50 -12.82
N GLU A 124 9.82 -4.57 -12.11
CA GLU A 124 9.17 -5.87 -12.32
C GLU A 124 7.66 -5.85 -11.96
N LEU A 125 7.23 -5.01 -11.02
CA LEU A 125 5.81 -4.79 -10.74
C LEU A 125 5.12 -4.07 -11.89
N PHE A 126 5.71 -3.00 -12.37
CA PHE A 126 5.13 -2.20 -13.46
C PHE A 126 5.09 -2.98 -14.76
N ASP A 127 6.14 -3.76 -15.06
CA ASP A 127 6.18 -4.68 -16.18
C ASP A 127 5.07 -5.72 -16.08
N TYR A 128 4.92 -6.35 -14.92
CA TYR A 128 3.85 -7.32 -14.67
C TYR A 128 2.45 -6.72 -14.83
N ILE A 129 2.22 -5.50 -14.34
CA ILE A 129 0.95 -4.80 -14.55
C ILE A 129 0.67 -4.66 -16.05
N LEU A 130 1.66 -4.20 -16.86
CA LEU A 130 1.49 -4.04 -18.30
C LEU A 130 1.27 -5.37 -19.02
N GLU A 131 1.99 -6.43 -18.65
CA GLU A 131 1.82 -7.75 -19.23
C GLU A 131 0.43 -8.33 -18.95
N THR A 132 -0.11 -8.15 -17.75
CA THR A 132 -1.44 -8.65 -17.40
C THR A 132 -2.56 -7.93 -18.15
N GLN A 133 -2.36 -6.68 -18.64
CA GLN A 133 -3.36 -6.00 -19.47
C GLN A 133 -3.64 -6.73 -20.80
N LYS A 134 -2.75 -7.63 -21.21
CA LYS A 134 -2.88 -8.44 -22.44
C LYS A 134 -3.62 -9.76 -22.21
N THR A 135 -4.10 -10.00 -21.00
CA THR A 135 -4.76 -11.24 -20.57
C THR A 135 -6.24 -10.99 -20.24
N ASP A 136 -7.01 -12.07 -20.11
CA ASP A 136 -8.41 -12.00 -19.68
C ASP A 136 -8.56 -11.61 -18.21
N ARG A 137 -7.45 -11.58 -17.46
CA ARG A 137 -7.43 -11.27 -16.04
C ARG A 137 -6.36 -10.24 -15.72
N PRO A 138 -6.58 -8.96 -16.09
CA PRO A 138 -5.64 -7.88 -15.83
C PRO A 138 -5.55 -7.56 -14.33
N LEU A 139 -4.34 -7.28 -13.84
CA LEU A 139 -4.14 -6.69 -12.52
C LEU A 139 -4.48 -5.20 -12.61
N ILE A 140 -5.57 -4.81 -11.96
CA ILE A 140 -6.04 -3.42 -11.91
C ILE A 140 -5.14 -2.62 -10.97
N TYR A 141 -4.69 -1.46 -11.43
CA TYR A 141 -3.81 -0.58 -10.68
C TYR A 141 -4.54 0.68 -10.22
N THR A 142 -4.49 0.99 -8.92
CA THR A 142 -5.13 2.18 -8.35
C THR A 142 -4.39 2.67 -7.09
N GLY A 143 -4.83 3.81 -6.56
CA GLY A 143 -4.35 4.38 -5.30
C GLY A 143 -5.44 4.42 -4.23
N PHE A 144 -5.02 4.70 -2.99
CA PHE A 144 -5.96 4.92 -1.88
C PHE A 144 -5.60 6.12 -0.98
N ASP A 145 -4.50 6.82 -1.25
CA ASP A 145 -4.14 8.03 -0.48
C ASP A 145 -5.08 9.18 -0.81
N GLU A 146 -5.34 10.02 0.18
CA GLU A 146 -6.13 11.26 0.02
C GLU A 146 -5.39 12.35 -0.75
N LYS A 147 -4.05 12.24 -0.87
CA LYS A 147 -3.20 13.21 -1.56
C LYS A 147 -3.62 13.41 -3.01
N LEU A 148 -3.16 14.51 -3.58
CA LEU A 148 -3.28 14.86 -5.00
C LEU A 148 -1.88 15.18 -5.52
N PHE A 149 -1.61 14.90 -6.80
CA PHE A 149 -0.34 15.29 -7.43
C PHE A 149 -0.53 16.61 -8.19
N TYR A 150 0.14 17.64 -7.73
CA TYR A 150 0.16 18.95 -8.39
C TYR A 150 0.66 18.91 -9.84
N ARG A 151 1.54 17.97 -10.14
CA ARG A 151 2.17 17.83 -11.47
C ARG A 151 1.47 16.85 -12.40
N SER A 152 0.32 16.32 -12.02
CA SER A 152 -0.45 15.48 -12.91
C SER A 152 -1.01 16.33 -14.05
N ASP A 153 -1.02 15.79 -15.26
CA ASP A 153 -1.67 16.43 -16.40
C ASP A 153 -3.21 16.41 -16.25
N TYR A 154 -3.70 15.82 -15.17
CA TYR A 154 -5.10 15.69 -14.86
C TYR A 154 -5.64 16.95 -14.22
N LYS A 155 -6.70 17.47 -14.81
CA LYS A 155 -7.31 18.72 -14.41
C LYS A 155 -8.47 18.47 -13.45
N LEU A 156 -8.14 18.25 -12.17
CA LEU A 156 -9.15 17.99 -11.14
C LEU A 156 -10.27 19.02 -11.12
N ASN A 157 -9.96 20.31 -11.37
CA ASN A 157 -10.97 21.37 -11.42
C ASN A 157 -11.96 21.17 -12.56
N ASP A 158 -11.49 20.81 -13.75
CA ASP A 158 -12.34 20.62 -14.92
C ASP A 158 -13.23 19.38 -14.72
N ASP A 159 -12.66 18.28 -14.27
CA ASP A 159 -13.40 17.04 -13.95
C ASP A 159 -14.42 17.24 -12.82
N TYR A 160 -14.07 18.05 -11.80
CA TYR A 160 -14.99 18.37 -10.71
C TYR A 160 -16.15 19.25 -11.16
N ASN A 161 -15.91 20.20 -12.05
CA ASN A 161 -16.97 21.01 -12.65
C ASN A 161 -17.91 20.16 -13.52
N GLU A 162 -17.39 19.26 -14.35
CA GLU A 162 -18.21 18.31 -15.11
C GLU A 162 -19.11 17.46 -14.18
N PHE A 163 -18.54 16.98 -13.07
CA PHE A 163 -19.31 16.28 -12.04
C PHE A 163 -20.44 17.15 -11.47
N LEU A 164 -20.16 18.43 -11.15
CA LEU A 164 -21.18 19.33 -10.61
C LEU A 164 -22.29 19.63 -11.61
N GLU A 165 -21.95 19.84 -12.87
CA GLU A 165 -22.94 20.04 -13.95
C GLU A 165 -23.89 18.85 -14.03
N LYS A 166 -23.33 17.63 -14.09
CA LYS A 166 -24.11 16.41 -14.11
C LYS A 166 -24.96 16.23 -12.84
N LEU A 167 -24.41 16.47 -11.66
CA LEU A 167 -25.13 16.37 -10.39
C LEU A 167 -26.30 17.36 -10.33
N ASN A 168 -26.10 18.60 -10.81
CA ASN A 168 -27.15 19.60 -10.87
C ASN A 168 -28.33 19.16 -11.75
N VAL A 169 -28.03 18.60 -12.95
CA VAL A 169 -29.05 18.07 -13.85
C VAL A 169 -29.83 16.93 -13.20
N ASP A 170 -29.12 15.94 -12.66
CA ASP A 170 -29.72 14.71 -12.12
C ASP A 170 -30.52 14.93 -10.83
N THR A 171 -30.25 16.00 -10.09
CA THR A 171 -30.89 16.28 -8.78
C THR A 171 -31.76 17.53 -8.74
N GLY A 172 -31.84 18.28 -9.84
CA GLY A 172 -32.49 19.59 -9.86
C GLY A 172 -31.84 20.61 -8.92
N SER A 173 -30.55 20.43 -8.60
CA SER A 173 -29.79 21.36 -7.76
C SER A 173 -29.17 22.49 -8.61
N ASN A 174 -28.64 23.53 -7.98
CA ASN A 174 -27.98 24.65 -8.66
C ASN A 174 -26.70 25.01 -7.93
N ILE A 175 -25.80 24.04 -7.81
CA ILE A 175 -24.49 24.24 -7.17
C ILE A 175 -23.59 24.95 -8.18
N LYS A 176 -23.09 26.12 -7.79
CA LYS A 176 -22.19 26.93 -8.61
C LYS A 176 -20.82 27.01 -7.94
N THR A 177 -19.79 26.96 -8.77
CA THR A 177 -18.42 27.25 -8.35
C THR A 177 -17.98 28.57 -8.96
N ASP A 178 -17.23 29.34 -8.20
CA ASP A 178 -16.63 30.60 -8.64
C ASP A 178 -15.10 30.45 -8.76
N SER A 179 -14.47 31.56 -9.16
CA SER A 179 -13.01 31.62 -9.25
C SER A 179 -12.30 31.38 -7.91
N LEU A 180 -12.97 31.67 -6.79
CA LEU A 180 -12.42 31.45 -5.46
C LEU A 180 -12.42 29.95 -5.12
N PHE A 181 -13.50 29.21 -5.46
CA PHE A 181 -13.55 27.76 -5.32
C PHE A 181 -12.44 27.08 -6.14
N LYS A 182 -12.31 27.44 -7.43
CA LYS A 182 -11.27 26.93 -8.30
C LYS A 182 -9.88 27.14 -7.71
N LYS A 183 -9.59 28.37 -7.29
CA LYS A 183 -8.31 28.73 -6.66
C LYS A 183 -8.07 27.96 -5.36
N ALA A 184 -9.11 27.76 -4.53
CA ALA A 184 -8.99 27.00 -3.30
C ALA A 184 -8.73 25.51 -3.54
N LEU A 185 -9.32 24.94 -4.60
CA LEU A 185 -9.10 23.55 -4.99
C LEU A 185 -7.68 23.34 -5.53
N ASP A 186 -7.22 24.22 -6.43
CA ASP A 186 -5.85 24.23 -6.94
C ASP A 186 -4.83 24.36 -5.78
N PHE A 187 -5.07 25.29 -4.87
CA PHE A 187 -4.20 25.49 -3.71
C PHE A 187 -4.15 24.25 -2.80
N THR A 188 -5.27 23.54 -2.65
CA THR A 188 -5.32 22.31 -1.85
C THR A 188 -4.51 21.19 -2.50
N ALA A 189 -4.52 21.10 -3.83
CA ALA A 189 -3.68 20.17 -4.58
C ALA A 189 -2.19 20.52 -4.45
N ASP A 190 -1.83 21.81 -4.62
CA ASP A 190 -0.44 22.30 -4.46
C ASP A 190 0.10 22.09 -3.06
N TYR A 191 -0.75 22.25 -2.05
CA TYR A 191 -0.37 22.13 -0.66
C TYR A 191 0.18 20.76 -0.29
N CYS A 192 -0.35 19.69 -0.86
CA CYS A 192 0.14 18.33 -0.63
C CYS A 192 1.63 18.19 -0.95
N TYR A 193 2.15 19.08 -1.81
CA TYR A 193 3.55 19.04 -2.22
C TYR A 193 4.47 19.96 -1.36
N TYR A 194 3.96 21.12 -0.90
CA TYR A 194 4.79 22.16 -0.31
C TYR A 194 4.54 22.44 1.19
N PHE A 195 3.65 21.73 1.85
CA PHE A 195 3.31 21.94 3.27
C PHE A 195 2.86 23.37 3.59
N ALA A 196 2.32 24.13 2.63
CA ALA A 196 1.78 25.47 2.87
C ALA A 196 0.41 25.43 3.59
N LYS A 197 0.03 26.41 4.39
CA LYS A 197 -1.25 26.41 5.10
C LYS A 197 -2.38 26.94 4.21
N VAL A 198 -3.47 26.17 4.09
CA VAL A 198 -4.67 26.64 3.37
C VAL A 198 -5.28 27.84 4.07
N PRO A 199 -5.50 28.98 3.38
CA PRO A 199 -6.13 30.16 3.99
C PRO A 199 -7.53 29.85 4.52
N PRO A 200 -7.96 30.43 5.68
CA PRO A 200 -9.29 30.16 6.25
C PRO A 200 -10.46 30.47 5.32
N LYS A 201 -10.36 31.51 4.50
CA LYS A 201 -11.40 31.89 3.52
C LYS A 201 -11.59 30.83 2.44
N ASP A 202 -10.48 30.24 1.96
CA ASP A 202 -10.51 29.19 0.94
C ASP A 202 -11.12 27.90 1.52
N THR A 203 -10.82 27.59 2.78
CA THR A 203 -11.41 26.49 3.53
C THR A 203 -12.93 26.61 3.64
N LEU A 204 -13.45 27.81 3.87
CA LEU A 204 -14.90 28.07 3.99
C LEU A 204 -15.63 27.81 2.67
N VAL A 205 -15.08 28.30 1.55
CA VAL A 205 -15.65 28.09 0.21
C VAL A 205 -15.73 26.62 -0.13
N LEU A 206 -14.66 25.87 0.05
CA LEU A 206 -14.62 24.42 -0.16
C LEU A 206 -15.65 23.71 0.73
N HIS A 207 -15.70 24.07 2.03
CA HIS A 207 -16.63 23.45 2.98
C HIS A 207 -18.09 23.66 2.58
N ASN A 208 -18.46 24.87 2.17
CA ASN A 208 -19.83 25.20 1.76
C ASN A 208 -20.21 24.43 0.51
N THR A 209 -19.38 24.46 -0.53
CA THR A 209 -19.63 23.71 -1.78
C THR A 209 -19.77 22.20 -1.53
N PHE A 210 -18.88 21.59 -0.74
CA PHE A 210 -18.98 20.15 -0.44
C PHE A 210 -20.21 19.81 0.43
N SER A 211 -20.70 20.77 1.23
CA SER A 211 -21.95 20.58 1.98
C SER A 211 -23.16 20.57 1.06
N GLU A 212 -23.18 21.44 0.05
CA GLU A 212 -24.22 21.45 -0.99
C GLU A 212 -24.16 20.19 -1.87
N VAL A 213 -22.97 19.77 -2.29
CA VAL A 213 -22.75 18.51 -3.01
C VAL A 213 -23.32 17.33 -2.24
N LYS A 214 -23.04 17.23 -0.93
CA LYS A 214 -23.59 16.16 -0.09
C LYS A 214 -25.11 16.18 -0.04
N LYS A 215 -25.72 17.37 0.08
CA LYS A 215 -27.19 17.51 0.05
C LYS A 215 -27.76 17.08 -1.28
N ALA A 216 -27.12 17.45 -2.41
CA ALA A 216 -27.56 17.06 -3.74
C ALA A 216 -27.42 15.54 -3.96
N LEU A 217 -26.30 14.94 -3.58
CA LEU A 217 -26.10 13.49 -3.66
C LEU A 217 -27.14 12.69 -2.86
N ASN A 218 -27.66 13.24 -1.77
CA ASN A 218 -28.71 12.62 -0.97
C ASN A 218 -30.10 12.71 -1.63
N LYS A 219 -30.28 13.48 -2.71
CA LYS A 219 -31.54 13.51 -3.49
C LYS A 219 -31.58 12.40 -4.55
N LEU A 220 -30.45 11.78 -4.87
CA LEU A 220 -30.39 10.67 -5.82
C LEU A 220 -31.11 9.45 -5.20
N GLU A 221 -32.06 8.86 -5.91
CA GLU A 221 -32.74 7.63 -5.50
C GLU A 221 -31.73 6.47 -5.41
N THR A 222 -30.81 6.40 -6.37
CA THR A 222 -29.71 5.43 -6.39
C THR A 222 -28.41 6.10 -6.81
N LYS A 223 -27.31 5.76 -6.14
CA LYS A 223 -25.97 6.19 -6.53
C LYS A 223 -25.29 5.08 -7.32
N ASN A 224 -24.73 5.41 -8.46
CA ASN A 224 -23.83 4.53 -9.22
C ASN A 224 -22.35 4.79 -8.84
N GLY A 225 -21.44 4.00 -9.43
CA GLY A 225 -19.98 4.11 -9.16
C GLY A 225 -19.41 5.51 -9.42
N TYR A 226 -19.94 6.25 -10.38
CA TYR A 226 -19.52 7.62 -10.68
C TYR A 226 -19.82 8.57 -9.51
N TYR A 227 -21.02 8.53 -8.94
CA TYR A 227 -21.39 9.38 -7.80
C TYR A 227 -20.70 8.96 -6.51
N TYR A 228 -20.50 7.67 -6.26
CA TYR A 228 -19.70 7.20 -5.13
C TYR A 228 -18.25 7.67 -5.22
N PHE A 229 -17.65 7.70 -6.42
CA PHE A 229 -16.31 8.22 -6.62
C PHE A 229 -16.20 9.71 -6.26
N TRP A 230 -17.09 10.55 -6.80
CA TRP A 230 -17.04 12.00 -6.55
C TRP A 230 -17.43 12.39 -5.13
N GLU A 231 -18.31 11.62 -4.50
CA GLU A 231 -18.55 11.75 -3.05
C GLU A 231 -17.27 11.48 -2.26
N ARG A 232 -16.53 10.44 -2.62
CA ARG A 232 -15.25 10.09 -2.00
C ARG A 232 -14.19 11.15 -2.27
N MET A 233 -14.12 11.69 -3.47
CA MET A 233 -13.17 12.75 -3.80
C MET A 233 -13.47 14.05 -3.01
N SER A 234 -14.73 14.42 -2.85
CA SER A 234 -15.12 15.55 -1.99
C SER A 234 -14.66 15.37 -0.54
N GLU A 235 -14.77 14.15 0.00
CA GLU A 235 -14.28 13.84 1.35
C GLU A 235 -12.74 13.82 1.43
N ASN A 236 -12.03 13.37 0.39
CA ASN A 236 -10.57 13.45 0.30
C ASN A 236 -10.08 14.89 0.37
N ILE A 237 -10.61 15.77 -0.48
CA ILE A 237 -10.24 17.18 -0.51
C ILE A 237 -10.55 17.83 0.84
N LYS A 238 -11.68 17.48 1.44
CA LYS A 238 -12.06 17.95 2.77
C LYS A 238 -11.10 17.47 3.87
N SER A 239 -10.60 16.25 3.79
CA SER A 239 -9.59 15.71 4.71
C SER A 239 -8.27 16.47 4.57
N LEU A 240 -7.80 16.70 3.34
CA LEU A 240 -6.57 17.42 3.05
C LEU A 240 -6.54 18.81 3.68
N TYR A 241 -7.55 19.64 3.46
CA TYR A 241 -7.53 20.99 4.03
C TYR A 241 -7.73 21.01 5.56
N ARG A 242 -8.43 20.00 6.13
CA ARG A 242 -8.55 19.84 7.59
C ARG A 242 -7.25 19.44 8.25
N PHE A 243 -6.51 18.54 7.65
CA PHE A 243 -5.17 18.14 8.08
C PHE A 243 -4.28 19.39 8.23
N ASN A 244 -4.29 20.22 7.21
CA ASN A 244 -3.48 21.40 7.12
C ASN A 244 -3.84 22.49 8.14
N TYR A 245 -5.13 22.57 8.50
CA TYR A 245 -5.63 23.60 9.42
C TYR A 245 -5.44 23.24 10.91
N LYS A 246 -5.46 21.92 11.26
CA LYS A 246 -5.53 21.47 12.68
C LYS A 246 -4.38 20.59 13.15
N ASN A 247 -3.34 20.33 12.37
CA ASN A 247 -2.26 19.37 12.68
C ASN A 247 -2.77 17.98 13.10
N LEU A 248 -3.83 17.46 12.48
CA LEU A 248 -4.46 16.21 12.85
C LEU A 248 -3.93 15.07 11.95
N SER A 249 -2.78 14.48 12.32
CA SER A 249 -2.19 13.31 11.64
C SER A 249 -3.13 12.09 11.55
N THR A 250 -4.11 12.01 12.44
CA THR A 250 -5.08 10.89 12.49
C THR A 250 -6.10 10.90 11.36
N ASN A 251 -6.34 12.05 10.70
CA ASN A 251 -7.35 12.13 9.65
C ASN A 251 -6.93 11.43 8.36
N ARG A 252 -5.63 11.42 8.01
CA ARG A 252 -5.14 10.78 6.77
C ARG A 252 -5.35 9.27 6.79
N ASP A 253 -4.99 8.59 7.87
CA ASP A 253 -5.18 7.14 8.00
C ASP A 253 -6.67 6.74 7.96
N GLU A 254 -7.53 7.48 8.65
CA GLU A 254 -8.98 7.28 8.59
C GLU A 254 -9.52 7.52 7.17
N GLN A 255 -9.02 8.55 6.48
CA GLN A 255 -9.45 8.84 5.12
C GLN A 255 -8.96 7.78 4.13
N MET A 256 -7.71 7.31 4.27
CA MET A 256 -7.20 6.20 3.47
C MET A 256 -8.04 4.92 3.70
N ALA A 257 -8.44 4.64 4.94
CA ALA A 257 -9.34 3.52 5.22
C ALA A 257 -10.70 3.66 4.51
N LYS A 258 -11.29 4.85 4.53
CA LYS A 258 -12.54 5.15 3.79
C LYS A 258 -12.36 5.00 2.28
N ASN A 259 -11.18 5.33 1.75
CA ASN A 259 -10.87 5.13 0.34
C ASN A 259 -10.76 3.64 -0.01
N VAL A 260 -10.10 2.84 0.83
CA VAL A 260 -10.05 1.38 0.65
C VAL A 260 -11.45 0.76 0.77
N SER A 261 -12.25 1.23 1.72
CA SER A 261 -13.66 0.81 1.88
C SER A 261 -14.47 1.13 0.62
N TYR A 262 -14.29 2.31 0.03
CA TYR A 262 -14.89 2.67 -1.25
C TYR A 262 -14.44 1.73 -2.37
N LEU A 263 -13.14 1.47 -2.50
CA LEU A 263 -12.61 0.54 -3.51
C LEU A 263 -13.23 -0.85 -3.35
N ALA A 264 -13.32 -1.34 -2.12
CA ALA A 264 -13.85 -2.67 -1.86
C ALA A 264 -15.37 -2.77 -2.05
N ASN A 265 -16.16 -1.78 -1.63
CA ASN A 265 -17.61 -1.90 -1.55
C ASN A 265 -18.35 -1.29 -2.76
N HIS A 266 -17.69 -0.38 -3.52
CA HIS A 266 -18.36 0.35 -4.59
C HIS A 266 -17.62 0.27 -5.94
N GLU A 267 -16.29 0.36 -5.96
CA GLU A 267 -15.53 0.33 -7.21
C GLU A 267 -15.29 -1.12 -7.68
N PHE A 268 -14.93 -2.02 -6.76
CA PHE A 268 -14.57 -3.40 -7.02
C PHE A 268 -15.28 -4.37 -6.06
N PRO A 269 -16.63 -4.38 -6.00
CA PRO A 269 -17.39 -5.13 -4.99
C PRO A 269 -17.11 -6.64 -5.02
N ASP A 270 -16.83 -7.19 -6.19
CA ASP A 270 -16.62 -8.62 -6.42
C ASP A 270 -15.14 -9.02 -6.51
N LYS A 271 -14.20 -8.10 -6.23
CA LYS A 271 -12.76 -8.35 -6.36
C LYS A 271 -12.05 -8.36 -5.02
N LYS A 272 -10.94 -9.11 -4.98
CA LYS A 272 -9.99 -9.08 -3.87
C LYS A 272 -8.90 -8.03 -4.14
N ILE A 273 -8.49 -7.33 -3.07
CA ILE A 273 -7.62 -6.16 -3.17
C ILE A 273 -6.32 -6.40 -2.40
N ILE A 274 -5.19 -6.11 -3.05
CA ILE A 274 -3.87 -6.02 -2.44
C ILE A 274 -3.60 -4.56 -2.09
N LEU A 275 -3.25 -4.27 -0.84
CA LEU A 275 -2.78 -2.94 -0.41
C LEU A 275 -1.26 -2.95 -0.31
N TRP A 276 -0.62 -2.01 -0.98
CA TRP A 276 0.82 -1.76 -0.91
C TRP A 276 1.08 -0.47 -0.15
N ALA A 277 1.63 -0.57 1.07
CA ALA A 277 1.91 0.57 1.93
C ALA A 277 3.00 0.28 2.95
N ALA A 278 3.43 1.30 3.70
CA ALA A 278 4.23 1.11 4.89
C ALA A 278 3.44 0.36 5.98
N SER A 279 4.10 -0.52 6.73
CA SER A 279 3.51 -1.29 7.82
C SER A 279 2.79 -0.42 8.84
N LEU A 280 3.28 0.81 9.07
CA LEU A 280 2.67 1.78 9.98
C LEU A 280 1.20 2.05 9.66
N HIS A 281 0.85 2.12 8.37
CA HIS A 281 -0.52 2.37 7.94
C HIS A 281 -1.40 1.12 7.96
N LEU A 282 -0.80 -0.06 7.73
CA LEU A 282 -1.54 -1.32 7.57
C LEU A 282 -1.82 -2.06 8.88
N MET A 283 -0.99 -1.86 9.90
CA MET A 283 -1.15 -2.58 11.17
C MET A 283 -2.46 -2.24 11.87
N ASP A 284 -2.98 -3.21 12.62
CA ASP A 284 -4.28 -3.13 13.27
C ASP A 284 -4.30 -2.10 14.41
N ASN A 285 -3.39 -2.24 15.38
CA ASN A 285 -3.42 -1.40 16.57
C ASN A 285 -2.03 -0.91 16.99
N ILE A 286 -1.73 0.35 16.65
CA ILE A 286 -0.46 0.97 17.01
C ILE A 286 -0.26 1.13 18.52
N THR A 287 -1.34 1.17 19.32
CA THR A 287 -1.24 1.32 20.79
C THR A 287 -0.64 0.10 21.48
N ASN A 288 -0.61 -1.05 20.79
CA ASN A 288 0.03 -2.27 21.27
C ASN A 288 1.55 -2.29 21.04
N ILE A 289 2.10 -1.19 20.54
CA ILE A 289 3.53 -0.95 20.39
C ILE A 289 3.98 0.00 21.50
N GLU A 290 5.01 -0.38 22.28
CA GLU A 290 5.40 0.31 23.52
C GLU A 290 5.65 1.82 23.32
N THR A 291 6.28 2.21 22.20
CA THR A 291 6.57 3.62 21.88
C THR A 291 5.32 4.46 21.64
N TYR A 292 4.22 3.86 21.19
CA TYR A 292 2.97 4.54 20.85
C TYR A 292 1.88 4.45 21.91
N LYS A 293 2.11 3.69 22.99
CA LYS A 293 1.11 3.52 24.09
C LYS A 293 0.65 4.82 24.73
N LYS A 294 1.48 5.86 24.72
CA LYS A 294 1.18 7.16 25.32
C LYS A 294 0.29 8.06 24.42
N ASN A 295 0.04 7.67 23.18
CA ASN A 295 -0.78 8.45 22.27
C ASN A 295 -1.95 7.62 21.70
N PRO A 296 -3.02 7.38 22.50
CA PRO A 296 -4.15 6.52 22.12
C PRO A 296 -5.00 7.06 20.96
N LYS A 297 -4.73 8.31 20.49
CA LYS A 297 -5.45 8.91 19.37
C LYS A 297 -4.88 8.58 17.99
N ASN A 298 -3.72 7.92 17.94
CA ASN A 298 -3.10 7.52 16.68
C ASN A 298 -3.67 6.19 16.21
N SER A 299 -4.84 6.21 15.60
CA SER A 299 -5.41 5.05 14.92
C SER A 299 -4.87 4.98 13.50
N THR A 300 -4.46 3.78 13.08
CA THR A 300 -3.93 3.50 11.75
C THR A 300 -5.05 3.22 10.76
N MET A 301 -4.76 3.26 9.45
CA MET A 301 -5.69 2.78 8.42
C MET A 301 -6.13 1.34 8.71
N GLY A 302 -5.18 0.46 9.08
CA GLY A 302 -5.43 -0.94 9.40
C GLY A 302 -6.41 -1.13 10.54
N TYR A 303 -6.38 -0.29 11.57
CA TYR A 303 -7.35 -0.31 12.66
C TYR A 303 -8.79 -0.13 12.15
N PHE A 304 -9.02 0.85 11.28
CA PHE A 304 -10.35 1.10 10.72
C PHE A 304 -10.78 -0.03 9.78
N LEU A 305 -9.86 -0.54 8.96
CA LEU A 305 -10.12 -1.67 8.06
C LEU A 305 -10.44 -2.95 8.84
N ARG A 306 -9.70 -3.25 9.92
CA ARG A 306 -9.99 -4.40 10.78
C ARG A 306 -11.39 -4.30 11.41
N LYS A 307 -11.76 -3.12 11.85
CA LYS A 307 -13.10 -2.89 12.44
C LYS A 307 -14.22 -3.15 11.42
N GLU A 308 -14.04 -2.76 10.17
CA GLU A 308 -15.04 -2.91 9.11
C GLU A 308 -15.05 -4.33 8.51
N PHE A 309 -13.88 -4.81 8.08
CA PHE A 309 -13.74 -6.07 7.33
C PHE A 309 -13.43 -7.29 8.20
N LYS A 310 -13.10 -7.11 9.47
CA LYS A 310 -12.80 -8.19 10.42
C LYS A 310 -11.77 -9.19 9.87
N ASP A 311 -12.12 -10.47 9.79
CA ASP A 311 -11.23 -11.55 9.32
C ASP A 311 -11.01 -11.51 7.79
N GLN A 312 -11.77 -10.72 7.05
CA GLN A 312 -11.56 -10.49 5.62
C GLN A 312 -10.39 -9.53 5.33
N TYR A 313 -9.84 -8.86 6.36
CA TYR A 313 -8.62 -8.06 6.28
C TYR A 313 -7.43 -8.87 6.84
N TYR A 314 -6.33 -8.93 6.09
CA TYR A 314 -5.13 -9.69 6.45
C TYR A 314 -3.89 -8.85 6.19
N VAL A 315 -2.94 -8.82 7.12
CA VAL A 315 -1.72 -7.99 7.03
C VAL A 315 -0.48 -8.86 7.11
N ILE A 316 0.39 -8.74 6.10
CA ILE A 316 1.72 -9.34 6.05
C ILE A 316 2.76 -8.24 6.25
N GLY A 317 3.48 -8.27 7.38
CA GLY A 317 4.60 -7.38 7.64
C GLY A 317 5.90 -7.97 7.09
N PHE A 318 6.61 -7.22 6.24
CA PHE A 318 7.92 -7.61 5.70
C PHE A 318 9.02 -7.14 6.64
N VAL A 319 9.81 -8.06 7.16
CA VAL A 319 10.77 -7.79 8.24
C VAL A 319 12.16 -8.32 7.92
N PRO A 320 13.15 -7.43 7.67
CA PRO A 320 14.53 -7.85 7.42
C PRO A 320 15.29 -8.10 8.72
N ALA A 321 16.16 -9.14 8.74
CA ALA A 321 17.04 -9.42 9.87
C ALA A 321 18.32 -8.60 9.84
N THR A 322 18.91 -8.45 8.65
CA THR A 322 20.19 -7.78 8.43
C THR A 322 20.14 -6.90 7.18
N GLY A 323 21.27 -6.32 6.81
CA GLY A 323 21.40 -5.58 5.56
C GLY A 323 21.28 -4.07 5.75
N THR A 324 21.12 -3.37 4.64
CA THR A 324 21.19 -1.91 4.61
C THR A 324 20.04 -1.33 3.82
N THR A 325 19.36 -0.36 4.39
CA THR A 325 18.36 0.46 3.70
C THR A 325 18.71 1.94 3.83
N GLY A 326 18.11 2.78 3.05
CA GLY A 326 18.42 4.18 3.16
C GLY A 326 17.45 5.15 2.57
N PHE A 327 17.14 6.11 3.38
CA PHE A 327 16.68 7.43 2.99
C PHE A 327 17.83 8.30 2.39
N LYS A 328 18.90 7.68 1.91
CA LYS A 328 20.06 8.41 1.47
C LYS A 328 19.73 9.27 0.25
N GLY A 329 19.70 10.55 0.44
CA GLY A 329 19.42 11.55 -0.59
C GLY A 329 18.06 12.26 -0.47
N TYR A 330 17.06 11.65 0.15
CA TYR A 330 15.75 12.31 0.28
C TYR A 330 15.63 13.17 1.54
N LEU A 331 16.29 12.77 2.66
CA LEU A 331 16.29 13.53 3.91
C LEU A 331 17.70 13.74 4.50
N GLY A 332 18.78 13.49 3.76
CA GLY A 332 20.15 13.61 4.27
C GLY A 332 20.53 12.60 5.35
N LEU A 333 19.67 11.65 5.67
CA LEU A 333 19.91 10.57 6.62
C LEU A 333 20.80 9.51 5.97
N GLY A 334 21.88 9.12 6.65
CA GLY A 334 22.82 8.12 6.17
C GLY A 334 22.20 6.73 5.97
N LYS A 335 23.01 5.77 5.50
CA LYS A 335 22.62 4.36 5.43
C LYS A 335 22.19 3.83 6.79
N LEU A 336 21.00 3.27 6.88
CA LEU A 336 20.50 2.61 8.09
C LEU A 336 20.69 1.09 7.93
N LYS A 337 21.11 0.42 9.01
CA LYS A 337 21.33 -1.04 9.03
C LYS A 337 20.22 -1.72 9.79
N ALA A 338 19.61 -2.73 9.16
CA ALA A 338 18.71 -3.64 9.85
C ALA A 338 19.49 -4.48 10.88
N LYS A 339 18.90 -4.65 12.06
CA LYS A 339 19.53 -5.40 13.17
C LYS A 339 18.50 -6.29 13.84
N ALA A 340 18.64 -7.60 13.65
CA ALA A 340 17.94 -8.59 14.45
C ALA A 340 18.55 -8.63 15.87
N LYS A 341 17.80 -8.20 16.89
CA LYS A 341 18.24 -8.17 18.28
C LYS A 341 17.61 -9.30 19.10
N LYS A 342 18.24 -9.69 20.21
CA LYS A 342 17.71 -10.70 21.13
C LYS A 342 16.26 -10.36 21.53
N GLY A 343 15.38 -11.37 21.43
CA GLY A 343 13.96 -11.27 21.73
C GLY A 343 13.13 -10.68 20.59
N SER A 344 13.71 -10.49 19.38
CA SER A 344 12.95 -10.19 18.18
C SER A 344 12.65 -11.44 17.35
N ILE A 345 11.57 -11.39 16.60
CA ILE A 345 11.17 -12.49 15.70
C ILE A 345 12.24 -12.76 14.63
N GLU A 346 12.86 -11.72 14.09
CA GLU A 346 13.90 -11.82 13.07
C GLU A 346 15.13 -12.54 13.63
N ARG A 347 15.52 -12.26 14.90
CA ARG A 347 16.64 -12.93 15.56
C ARG A 347 16.32 -14.40 15.85
N HIS A 348 15.09 -14.68 16.27
CA HIS A 348 14.64 -16.04 16.53
C HIS A 348 14.70 -16.90 15.26
N ILE A 349 14.22 -16.38 14.12
CA ILE A 349 14.25 -17.09 12.84
C ILE A 349 15.69 -17.28 12.37
N LEU A 350 16.50 -16.25 12.45
CA LEU A 350 17.91 -16.31 12.05
C LEU A 350 18.69 -17.36 12.83
N ASP A 351 18.51 -17.44 14.15
CA ASP A 351 19.29 -18.35 15.02
C ASP A 351 18.84 -19.80 14.92
N ASN A 352 17.55 -20.05 14.73
CA ASN A 352 17.01 -21.42 14.81
C ASN A 352 16.79 -22.08 13.44
N TYR A 353 16.56 -21.29 12.37
CA TYR A 353 16.22 -21.80 11.03
C TYR A 353 17.19 -21.32 9.94
N ASN A 354 17.75 -20.12 10.11
CA ASN A 354 18.70 -19.47 9.19
C ASN A 354 18.31 -19.51 7.69
N PRO A 355 17.05 -19.30 7.31
CA PRO A 355 16.63 -19.28 5.92
C PRO A 355 16.95 -17.92 5.28
N ASP A 356 17.00 -17.88 3.93
CA ASP A 356 17.04 -16.59 3.23
C ASP A 356 15.69 -15.89 3.29
N TYR A 357 14.60 -16.66 3.15
CA TYR A 357 13.22 -16.19 3.24
C TYR A 357 12.36 -17.15 4.05
N ALA A 358 11.39 -16.61 4.81
CA ALA A 358 10.43 -17.43 5.53
C ALA A 358 9.09 -16.72 5.69
N PHE A 359 8.03 -17.49 5.88
CA PHE A 359 6.70 -17.02 6.21
C PHE A 359 6.24 -17.57 7.56
N ILE A 360 5.57 -16.71 8.35
CA ILE A 360 5.05 -17.08 9.66
C ILE A 360 3.64 -16.51 9.77
N SER A 361 2.63 -17.38 9.80
CA SER A 361 1.26 -16.97 10.12
C SER A 361 1.12 -16.80 11.63
N LEU A 362 0.65 -15.64 12.05
CA LEU A 362 0.29 -15.38 13.45
C LEU A 362 -1.13 -15.80 13.79
N ARG A 363 -1.94 -16.17 12.79
CA ARG A 363 -3.24 -16.83 12.99
C ARG A 363 -3.08 -18.32 13.36
N ASN A 364 -1.91 -18.89 13.09
CA ASN A 364 -1.61 -20.29 13.40
C ASN A 364 -1.26 -20.47 14.89
N GLU A 365 -1.96 -21.37 15.60
CA GLU A 365 -1.74 -21.63 17.02
C GLU A 365 -0.32 -22.09 17.37
N LEU A 366 0.33 -22.85 16.49
CA LEU A 366 1.69 -23.32 16.74
C LEU A 366 2.68 -22.17 16.72
N SER A 367 2.52 -21.25 15.79
CA SER A 367 3.33 -20.01 15.74
C SER A 367 3.11 -19.15 16.99
N GLN A 368 1.87 -19.01 17.45
CA GLN A 368 1.55 -18.28 18.69
C GLN A 368 2.19 -18.92 19.92
N LYS A 369 2.15 -20.25 20.03
CA LYS A 369 2.79 -21.02 21.10
C LYS A 369 4.31 -20.85 21.07
N GLU A 370 4.93 -20.86 19.88
CA GLU A 370 6.38 -20.65 19.74
C GLU A 370 6.80 -19.24 20.17
N ILE A 371 6.09 -18.21 19.72
CA ILE A 371 6.34 -16.81 20.09
C ILE A 371 6.25 -16.65 21.60
N THR A 372 5.21 -17.20 22.23
CA THR A 372 4.99 -17.12 23.67
C THR A 372 6.05 -17.88 24.45
N LYS A 373 6.34 -19.14 24.08
CA LYS A 373 7.36 -20.00 24.72
C LYS A 373 8.75 -19.38 24.71
N ASN A 374 9.11 -18.73 23.60
CA ASN A 374 10.44 -18.12 23.43
C ASN A 374 10.48 -16.64 23.88
N ASN A 375 9.38 -16.12 24.46
CA ASN A 375 9.26 -14.74 24.95
C ASN A 375 9.64 -13.70 23.87
N ILE A 376 9.21 -13.93 22.63
CA ILE A 376 9.47 -13.04 21.50
C ILE A 376 8.49 -11.86 21.60
N LYS A 377 9.02 -10.65 21.80
CA LYS A 377 8.22 -9.43 22.05
C LYS A 377 8.67 -8.23 21.21
N LYS A 378 9.52 -8.46 20.20
CA LYS A 378 10.09 -7.38 19.39
C LYS A 378 10.06 -7.74 17.90
N SER A 379 9.93 -6.72 17.04
CA SER A 379 10.08 -6.87 15.60
C SER A 379 10.57 -5.58 14.95
N ASN A 380 11.22 -5.73 13.78
CA ASN A 380 11.63 -4.66 12.87
C ASN A 380 10.44 -4.11 12.04
N LEU A 381 9.21 -4.44 12.37
CA LEU A 381 8.01 -4.10 11.59
C LEU A 381 7.85 -2.59 11.30
N LEU A 382 8.38 -1.72 12.16
CA LEU A 382 8.29 -0.26 12.05
C LEU A 382 9.64 0.43 11.86
N GLY A 383 10.60 -0.26 11.30
CA GLY A 383 11.94 0.27 11.07
C GLY A 383 13.01 -0.80 11.24
N LEU A 384 14.26 -0.36 11.31
CA LEU A 384 15.42 -1.24 11.25
C LEU A 384 15.97 -1.66 12.61
N THR A 385 15.34 -1.19 13.67
CA THR A 385 15.60 -1.64 15.05
C THR A 385 14.31 -2.18 15.64
N PRO A 386 14.37 -3.34 16.33
CA PRO A 386 13.16 -3.98 16.82
C PRO A 386 12.45 -3.14 17.88
N TYR A 387 11.19 -2.86 17.64
CA TYR A 387 10.27 -2.28 18.62
C TYR A 387 9.59 -3.39 19.43
N LYS A 388 9.37 -3.12 20.71
CA LYS A 388 8.59 -4.01 21.56
C LYS A 388 7.11 -3.82 21.28
N MET A 389 6.41 -4.92 21.00
CA MET A 389 5.02 -4.93 20.60
C MET A 389 4.33 -6.25 20.95
N ASP A 390 3.02 -6.22 21.04
CA ASP A 390 2.17 -7.41 20.97
C ASP A 390 1.90 -7.76 19.51
N MET A 391 2.76 -8.60 18.92
CA MET A 391 2.74 -8.94 17.50
C MET A 391 1.43 -9.55 17.05
N LEU A 392 0.79 -10.36 17.91
CA LEU A 392 -0.44 -11.07 17.59
C LEU A 392 -1.64 -10.14 17.39
N SER A 393 -1.53 -8.90 17.86
CA SER A 393 -2.58 -7.88 17.77
C SER A 393 -2.30 -6.78 16.74
N VAL A 394 -1.16 -6.81 16.07
CA VAL A 394 -0.78 -5.73 15.13
C VAL A 394 -0.73 -6.16 13.67
N VAL A 395 -0.37 -7.43 13.39
CA VAL A 395 -0.36 -8.01 12.03
C VAL A 395 -0.82 -9.47 12.07
N ASP A 396 -1.16 -10.04 10.92
CA ASP A 396 -1.61 -11.44 10.81
C ASP A 396 -0.47 -12.39 10.44
N ALA A 397 0.60 -11.87 9.82
CA ALA A 397 1.77 -12.66 9.43
C ALA A 397 3.02 -11.81 9.28
N PHE A 398 4.18 -12.48 9.30
CA PHE A 398 5.45 -11.94 8.87
C PHE A 398 5.96 -12.66 7.63
N PHE A 399 6.51 -11.87 6.69
CA PHE A 399 7.42 -12.33 5.67
C PHE A 399 8.83 -11.91 6.07
N TYR A 400 9.66 -12.89 6.42
CA TYR A 400 11.03 -12.69 6.88
C TYR A 400 11.99 -12.65 5.70
N LEU A 401 12.93 -11.70 5.76
CA LEU A 401 14.06 -11.58 4.83
C LEU A 401 15.36 -11.62 5.64
N LYS A 402 16.32 -12.45 5.22
CA LYS A 402 17.62 -12.52 5.90
C LYS A 402 18.41 -11.24 5.74
N GLU A 403 18.42 -10.69 4.52
CA GLU A 403 19.23 -9.54 4.17
C GLU A 403 18.46 -8.53 3.31
N GLU A 404 18.55 -7.25 3.67
CA GLU A 404 17.97 -6.12 2.95
C GLU A 404 19.05 -5.37 2.18
N HIS A 405 18.70 -4.87 0.99
CA HIS A 405 19.57 -4.02 0.19
C HIS A 405 18.92 -2.67 -0.14
N LEU A 406 19.76 -1.70 -0.48
CA LEU A 406 19.30 -0.38 -0.91
C LEU A 406 18.60 -0.47 -2.26
N VAL A 407 17.52 0.30 -2.43
CA VAL A 407 16.93 0.52 -3.76
C VAL A 407 17.93 1.12 -4.73
N SER A 408 17.79 0.79 -6.01
CA SER A 408 18.58 1.34 -7.11
C SER A 408 17.76 2.31 -7.97
N PHE A 409 18.45 3.23 -8.62
CA PHE A 409 17.89 4.19 -9.60
C PHE A 409 18.71 4.22 -10.90
N GLU A 410 19.75 3.41 -11.02
CA GLU A 410 20.76 3.53 -12.08
C GLU A 410 20.20 3.10 -13.45
N LYS A 411 19.41 2.03 -13.51
CA LYS A 411 18.79 1.55 -14.75
C LYS A 411 17.80 2.59 -15.29
N ARG A 412 16.97 3.16 -14.42
CA ARG A 412 15.99 4.20 -14.78
C ARG A 412 16.69 5.46 -15.29
N LYS A 413 17.72 5.92 -14.61
CA LYS A 413 18.52 7.08 -15.05
C LYS A 413 19.16 6.83 -16.41
N ALA A 414 19.75 5.65 -16.63
CA ALA A 414 20.36 5.27 -17.90
C ALA A 414 19.34 5.23 -19.04
N TYR A 415 18.14 4.70 -18.79
CA TYR A 415 17.06 4.69 -19.77
C TYR A 415 16.69 6.10 -20.22
N PHE A 416 16.35 7.01 -19.29
CA PHE A 416 15.97 8.37 -19.64
C PHE A 416 17.12 9.22 -20.22
N LYS A 417 18.37 8.89 -19.91
CA LYS A 417 19.52 9.50 -20.58
C LYS A 417 19.55 9.14 -22.06
N LYS A 418 19.43 7.84 -22.40
CA LYS A 418 19.39 7.37 -23.80
C LYS A 418 18.21 7.97 -24.57
N GLU A 419 17.04 8.06 -23.96
CA GLU A 419 15.84 8.63 -24.58
C GLU A 419 16.04 10.12 -24.90
N ARG A 420 16.64 10.89 -24.00
CA ARG A 420 16.97 12.31 -24.24
C ARG A 420 18.02 12.49 -25.36
N GLU A 421 19.03 11.64 -25.37
CA GLU A 421 20.04 11.63 -26.43
C GLU A 421 19.43 11.35 -27.81
N ALA A 422 18.52 10.37 -27.88
CA ALA A 422 17.77 10.01 -29.10
C ALA A 422 16.88 11.16 -29.61
N LEU A 423 16.35 11.98 -28.70
CA LEU A 423 15.51 13.14 -29.02
C LEU A 423 16.31 14.41 -29.35
N GLY A 424 17.66 14.32 -29.42
CA GLY A 424 18.55 15.45 -29.75
C GLY A 424 18.56 16.58 -28.69
N LYS A 425 18.05 16.32 -27.49
CA LYS A 425 18.06 17.28 -26.37
C LYS A 425 19.38 17.14 -25.61
N THR A 426 20.37 17.96 -25.97
CA THR A 426 21.64 18.08 -25.24
C THR A 426 21.35 18.45 -23.77
N THR A 427 22.04 17.79 -22.86
CA THR A 427 21.93 17.96 -21.39
C THR A 427 22.19 19.43 -21.01
N VAL A 428 21.17 20.13 -20.59
CA VAL A 428 21.36 21.26 -19.68
C VAL A 428 21.63 20.67 -18.31
N THR A 429 22.87 20.69 -17.90
CA THR A 429 23.28 20.38 -16.51
C THR A 429 22.67 21.43 -15.60
N SER A 430 21.61 21.09 -14.89
CA SER A 430 21.17 21.89 -13.75
C SER A 430 22.15 21.65 -12.60
N SER A 431 23.16 22.54 -12.50
CA SER A 431 23.89 22.79 -11.26
C SER A 431 22.92 23.48 -10.27
N LYS A 432 22.62 22.84 -9.22
CA LYS A 432 22.37 23.17 -7.81
C LYS A 432 21.19 22.44 -7.21
#